data_80e4b621fb926016cbc931649eade59c
#
_entry.id   80e4b621fb926016cbc931649eade59c
#
_cell.length_a   1.000
_cell.length_b   1.000
_cell.length_c   1.000
_cell.angle_alpha   90.00
_cell.angle_beta   90.00
_cell.angle_gamma   90.00
#
_symmetry.space_group_name_H-M   'P 1'
#
loop_
_entity.id
_entity.type
_entity.pdbx_description
1 polymer ?
#
loop_
_entity_poly.entity_id
_entity_poly.type
_entity_poly.pdbx_seq_one_letter_code
_entity_poly.pdbx_strand_id
1 'polypeptide(L)'
;MKKLLLILLLFLSVNAYSQVTKYYSDFSSYKALISKDKWTDWTDWERCDTKIKIDLDSDTITINGSKYYIDKYVETVVDSNSKTIKYLVINYDNKSCFIRIREQEDGVKQLYLDYDDMVYVYNLVY
;
A
#
# COMPACT_ATOMS: atom_id res chain seq x y z
N MET A 1 33.87 -6.75 24.00
CA MET A 1 33.72 -6.45 22.58
C MET A 1 32.86 -7.46 21.85
N LYS A 2 33.02 -8.77 22.02
CA LYS A 2 32.18 -9.80 21.37
C LYS A 2 30.71 -9.73 21.76
N LYS A 3 30.38 -9.36 23.01
CA LYS A 3 29.01 -9.22 23.48
C LYS A 3 28.27 -8.04 22.86
N LEU A 4 28.97 -6.95 22.55
CA LEU A 4 28.41 -5.76 21.90
C LEU A 4 28.04 -6.05 20.44
N LEU A 5 28.86 -6.82 19.74
CA LEU A 5 28.63 -7.23 18.36
C LEU A 5 27.40 -8.14 18.24
N LEU A 6 27.21 -9.04 19.20
CA LEU A 6 26.07 -9.95 19.25
C LEU A 6 24.75 -9.21 19.47
N ILE A 7 24.74 -8.20 20.36
CA ILE A 7 23.59 -7.36 20.63
C ILE A 7 23.22 -6.52 19.40
N LEU A 8 24.21 -6.00 18.68
CA LEU A 8 24.02 -5.23 17.45
C LEU A 8 23.38 -6.10 16.35
N LEU A 9 23.84 -7.34 16.19
CA LEU A 9 23.28 -8.30 15.24
C LEU A 9 21.82 -8.68 15.58
N LEU A 10 21.50 -8.80 16.86
CA LEU A 10 20.13 -9.06 17.31
C LEU A 10 19.20 -7.89 17.02
N PHE A 11 19.66 -6.66 17.18
CA PHE A 11 18.89 -5.46 16.82
C PHE A 11 18.62 -5.37 15.33
N LEU A 12 19.60 -5.66 14.50
CA LEU A 12 19.45 -5.70 13.03
C LEU A 12 18.46 -6.77 12.59
N SER A 13 18.48 -7.94 13.23
CA SER A 13 17.54 -9.04 12.94
C SER A 13 16.10 -8.67 13.28
N VAL A 14 15.86 -8.00 14.40
CA VAL A 14 14.53 -7.56 14.82
C VAL A 14 13.98 -6.49 13.87
N ASN A 15 14.83 -5.56 13.42
CA ASN A 15 14.42 -4.53 12.45
C ASN A 15 14.05 -5.11 11.08
N ALA A 16 14.71 -6.19 10.65
CA ALA A 16 14.42 -6.86 9.39
C ALA A 16 13.01 -7.48 9.37
N TYR A 17 12.51 -8.00 10.49
CA TYR A 17 11.17 -8.59 10.58
C TYR A 17 10.04 -7.56 10.57
N SER A 18 10.32 -6.27 10.83
CA SER A 18 9.29 -5.24 10.90
C SER A 18 8.83 -4.70 9.53
N GLN A 19 9.42 -5.17 8.41
CA GLN A 19 9.15 -4.65 7.07
C GLN A 19 8.08 -5.41 6.30
N VAL A 20 7.56 -6.49 6.87
CA VAL A 20 6.46 -7.26 6.28
C VAL A 20 5.20 -7.02 7.11
N THR A 21 4.17 -6.45 6.48
CA THR A 21 2.90 -6.18 7.14
C THR A 21 1.77 -6.83 6.37
N LYS A 22 0.92 -7.55 7.08
CA LYS A 22 -0.27 -8.21 6.52
C LYS A 22 -1.51 -7.46 6.98
N TYR A 23 -2.34 -7.12 6.02
CA TYR A 23 -3.62 -6.47 6.23
C TYR A 23 -4.74 -7.29 5.64
N TYR A 24 -5.91 -6.97 6.07
CA TYR A 24 -7.15 -7.49 5.57
C TYR A 24 -8.02 -6.31 5.19
N SER A 25 -8.68 -6.35 4.04
CA SER A 25 -9.62 -5.31 3.67
C SER A 25 -11.05 -5.80 3.78
N ASP A 26 -11.86 -5.07 4.51
CA ASP A 26 -13.28 -5.36 4.73
C ASP A 26 -14.20 -4.59 3.78
N PHE A 27 -13.78 -3.44 3.30
CA PHE A 27 -14.55 -2.58 2.40
C PHE A 27 -13.67 -2.01 1.30
N SER A 28 -14.24 -1.90 0.11
CA SER A 28 -13.60 -1.28 -1.05
C SER A 28 -14.55 -0.36 -1.80
N SER A 29 -13.96 0.56 -2.56
CA SER A 29 -14.67 1.46 -3.45
C SER A 29 -13.79 1.73 -4.67
N TYR A 30 -14.36 2.25 -5.75
CA TYR A 30 -13.61 2.65 -6.92
C TYR A 30 -14.25 3.83 -7.63
N LYS A 31 -13.48 4.47 -8.49
CA LYS A 31 -13.96 5.46 -9.46
C LYS A 31 -13.29 5.21 -10.81
N ALA A 32 -13.93 5.62 -11.89
CA ALA A 32 -13.47 5.38 -13.24
C ALA A 32 -13.41 6.66 -14.06
N LEU A 33 -12.50 6.70 -15.01
CA LEU A 33 -12.40 7.79 -15.97
C LEU A 33 -13.45 7.58 -17.08
N ILE A 34 -14.36 8.53 -17.24
CA ILE A 34 -15.43 8.47 -18.25
C ILE A 34 -14.92 9.05 -19.59
N SER A 35 -14.24 10.17 -19.52
CA SER A 35 -13.70 10.89 -20.67
C SER A 35 -12.51 11.71 -20.21
N LYS A 36 -11.86 12.45 -21.13
CA LYS A 36 -10.70 13.26 -20.79
C LYS A 36 -11.00 14.15 -19.58
N ASP A 37 -10.24 13.93 -18.51
CA ASP A 37 -10.29 14.67 -17.23
C ASP A 37 -11.64 14.59 -16.49
N LYS A 38 -12.51 13.66 -16.87
CA LYS A 38 -13.80 13.47 -16.20
C LYS A 38 -13.89 12.10 -15.54
N TRP A 39 -13.94 12.12 -14.22
CA TRP A 39 -14.07 10.93 -13.39
C TRP A 39 -15.50 10.74 -12.90
N THR A 40 -15.87 9.49 -12.66
CA THR A 40 -17.09 9.17 -11.90
C THR A 40 -16.91 9.59 -10.45
N ASP A 41 -18.00 9.71 -9.71
CA ASP A 41 -17.91 9.73 -8.26
C ASP A 41 -17.44 8.37 -7.73
N TRP A 42 -16.94 8.36 -6.49
CA TRP A 42 -16.65 7.10 -5.81
C TRP A 42 -17.92 6.27 -5.70
N THR A 43 -17.81 4.96 -5.93
CA THR A 43 -18.90 4.02 -5.63
C THR A 43 -19.16 3.99 -4.12
N ASP A 44 -20.32 3.54 -3.72
CA ASP A 44 -20.59 3.24 -2.33
C ASP A 44 -19.59 2.17 -1.84
N TRP A 45 -19.22 2.24 -0.56
CA TRP A 45 -18.38 1.22 0.04
C TRP A 45 -19.05 -0.14 -0.06
N GLU A 46 -18.38 -1.10 -0.68
CA GLU A 46 -18.83 -2.47 -0.81
C GLU A 46 -18.03 -3.38 0.09
N ARG A 47 -18.71 -4.33 0.72
CA ARG A 47 -18.04 -5.33 1.54
C ARG A 47 -17.14 -6.20 0.67
N CYS A 48 -15.92 -6.42 1.13
CA CYS A 48 -14.96 -7.30 0.46
C CYS A 48 -14.23 -8.15 1.49
N ASP A 49 -13.50 -9.15 1.00
CA ASP A 49 -12.65 -10.03 1.81
C ASP A 49 -11.33 -10.15 1.05
N THR A 50 -10.51 -9.11 1.16
CA THR A 50 -9.28 -8.99 0.38
C THR A 50 -8.07 -9.05 1.31
N LYS A 51 -7.15 -9.96 1.03
CA LYS A 51 -5.88 -10.06 1.74
C LYS A 51 -4.86 -9.16 1.07
N ILE A 52 -4.17 -8.34 1.87
CA ILE A 52 -3.15 -7.41 1.40
C ILE A 52 -1.89 -7.64 2.21
N LYS A 53 -0.77 -7.81 1.51
CA LYS A 53 0.55 -7.99 2.11
C LYS A 53 1.50 -6.94 1.55
N ILE A 54 2.11 -6.17 2.43
CA ILE A 54 3.15 -5.21 2.08
C ILE A 54 4.47 -5.77 2.57
N ASP A 55 5.35 -6.11 1.63
CA ASP A 55 6.64 -6.72 1.91
C ASP A 55 7.74 -5.81 1.34
N LEU A 56 8.27 -4.93 2.18
CA LEU A 56 9.31 -3.99 1.77
C LEU A 56 10.67 -4.66 1.65
N ASP A 57 10.87 -5.83 2.26
CA ASP A 57 12.12 -6.60 2.13
C ASP A 57 12.28 -7.17 0.72
N SER A 58 11.19 -7.61 0.11
CA SER A 58 11.20 -8.15 -1.27
C SER A 58 10.67 -7.17 -2.30
N ASP A 59 10.39 -5.92 -1.92
CA ASP A 59 9.85 -4.87 -2.79
C ASP A 59 8.55 -5.30 -3.49
N THR A 60 7.64 -5.94 -2.74
CA THR A 60 6.36 -6.39 -3.29
C THR A 60 5.18 -5.96 -2.43
N ILE A 61 4.07 -5.69 -3.12
CA ILE A 61 2.76 -5.52 -2.50
C ILE A 61 1.83 -6.52 -3.17
N THR A 62 1.16 -7.35 -2.38
CA THR A 62 0.26 -8.38 -2.90
C THR A 62 -1.17 -8.02 -2.47
N ILE A 63 -2.06 -7.95 -3.45
CA ILE A 63 -3.48 -7.67 -3.23
C ILE A 63 -4.28 -8.87 -3.75
N ASN A 64 -4.86 -9.63 -2.83
CA ASN A 64 -5.66 -10.82 -3.12
C ASN A 64 -4.93 -11.80 -4.06
N GLY A 65 -3.64 -12.05 -3.80
CA GLY A 65 -2.80 -12.94 -4.60
C GLY A 65 -2.12 -12.31 -5.81
N SER A 66 -2.53 -11.12 -6.23
CA SER A 66 -1.90 -10.40 -7.34
C SER A 66 -0.70 -9.61 -6.84
N LYS A 67 0.47 -9.87 -7.40
CA LYS A 67 1.72 -9.19 -7.01
C LYS A 67 1.93 -7.91 -7.79
N TYR A 68 2.33 -6.88 -7.06
CA TYR A 68 2.81 -5.62 -7.59
C TYR A 68 4.25 -5.43 -7.12
N TYR A 69 5.17 -5.25 -8.05
CA TYR A 69 6.58 -5.05 -7.75
C TYR A 69 6.86 -3.57 -7.59
N ILE A 70 7.45 -3.17 -6.47
CA ILE A 70 7.82 -1.78 -6.23
C ILE A 70 9.03 -1.44 -7.09
N ASP A 71 8.84 -0.54 -8.06
CA ASP A 71 9.92 -0.03 -8.89
C ASP A 71 10.69 1.07 -8.18
N LYS A 72 9.96 2.01 -7.58
CA LYS A 72 10.59 3.06 -6.76
C LYS A 72 9.59 3.71 -5.80
N TYR A 73 10.13 4.25 -4.72
CA TYR A 73 9.45 5.19 -3.85
C TYR A 73 9.31 6.54 -4.57
N VAL A 74 8.13 7.13 -4.54
CA VAL A 74 7.87 8.41 -5.22
C VAL A 74 7.93 9.57 -4.23
N GLU A 75 7.05 9.56 -3.24
CA GLU A 75 6.94 10.67 -2.28
C GLU A 75 6.15 10.26 -1.02
N THR A 76 6.33 11.07 0.02
CA THR A 76 5.50 11.04 1.22
C THR A 76 4.89 12.42 1.40
N VAL A 77 3.56 12.48 1.48
CA VAL A 77 2.82 13.71 1.73
C VAL A 77 2.24 13.66 3.13
N VAL A 78 2.60 14.64 3.95
CA VAL A 78 2.07 14.78 5.32
C VAL A 78 1.22 16.04 5.36
N ASP A 79 -0.05 15.90 5.71
CA ASP A 79 -0.94 17.02 6.00
C ASP A 79 -1.34 17.02 7.49
N SER A 80 -2.27 17.88 7.87
CA SER A 80 -2.68 18.03 9.27
C SER A 80 -3.35 16.78 9.85
N ASN A 81 -3.92 15.90 9.01
CA ASN A 81 -4.75 14.78 9.43
C ASN A 81 -4.29 13.42 8.91
N SER A 82 -3.32 13.39 7.99
CA SER A 82 -2.91 12.14 7.37
C SER A 82 -1.48 12.16 6.85
N LYS A 83 -0.96 10.96 6.63
CA LYS A 83 0.32 10.69 5.97
C LYS A 83 0.06 9.73 4.83
N THR A 84 0.51 10.08 3.62
CA THR A 84 0.35 9.25 2.42
C THR A 84 1.69 8.96 1.79
N ILE A 85 2.00 7.68 1.63
CA ILE A 85 3.23 7.21 0.96
C ILE A 85 2.84 6.69 -0.41
N LYS A 86 3.58 7.11 -1.43
CA LYS A 86 3.32 6.74 -2.83
C LYS A 86 4.48 5.96 -3.42
N TYR A 87 4.16 4.84 -4.06
CA TYR A 87 5.11 3.99 -4.77
C TYR A 87 4.71 3.84 -6.23
N LEU A 88 5.69 3.84 -7.12
CA LEU A 88 5.52 3.37 -8.49
C LEU A 88 5.70 1.85 -8.48
N VAL A 89 4.71 1.14 -8.99
CA VAL A 89 4.71 -0.32 -9.00
C VAL A 89 4.45 -0.85 -10.41
N ILE A 90 4.84 -2.11 -10.63
CA ILE A 90 4.64 -2.81 -11.89
C ILE A 90 3.85 -4.09 -11.58
N ASN A 91 2.73 -4.28 -12.26
CA ASN A 91 1.91 -5.48 -12.10
C ASN A 91 2.46 -6.66 -12.93
N TYR A 92 1.83 -7.83 -12.80
CA TYR A 92 2.27 -9.03 -13.51
C TYR A 92 2.10 -8.95 -15.04
N ASP A 93 1.29 -8.02 -15.56
CA ASP A 93 1.17 -7.74 -17.00
C ASP A 93 2.22 -6.73 -17.48
N ASN A 94 3.20 -6.41 -16.65
CA ASN A 94 4.25 -5.43 -16.92
C ASN A 94 3.74 -4.00 -17.16
N LYS A 95 2.58 -3.69 -16.59
CA LYS A 95 2.01 -2.34 -16.60
C LYS A 95 2.34 -1.61 -15.31
N SER A 96 2.72 -0.35 -15.43
CA SER A 96 2.98 0.49 -14.27
C SER A 96 1.70 1.16 -13.77
N CYS A 97 1.64 1.33 -12.46
CA CYS A 97 0.60 2.10 -11.78
C CYS A 97 1.18 2.62 -10.46
N PHE A 98 0.39 3.35 -9.71
CA PHE A 98 0.82 3.83 -8.39
C PHE A 98 0.02 3.15 -7.29
N ILE A 99 0.69 2.86 -6.19
CA ILE A 99 0.03 2.47 -4.94
C ILE A 99 0.31 3.55 -3.91
N ARG A 100 -0.75 4.06 -3.29
CA ARG A 100 -0.68 5.01 -2.19
C ARG A 100 -1.20 4.36 -0.93
N ILE A 101 -0.45 4.51 0.16
CA ILE A 101 -0.86 4.03 1.48
C ILE A 101 -1.09 5.25 2.35
N ARG A 102 -2.34 5.45 2.75
CA ARG A 102 -2.76 6.58 3.57
C ARG A 102 -3.05 6.14 4.99
N GLU A 103 -2.44 6.80 5.94
CA GLU A 103 -2.69 6.62 7.36
C GLU A 103 -3.26 7.92 7.92
N GLN A 104 -4.46 7.84 8.49
CA GLN A 104 -5.12 8.98 9.10
C GLN A 104 -4.76 9.07 10.59
N GLU A 105 -4.89 10.26 11.16
CA GLU A 105 -4.60 10.52 12.57
C GLU A 105 -5.45 9.66 13.51
N ASP A 106 -6.67 9.33 13.13
CA ASP A 106 -7.59 8.47 13.87
C ASP A 106 -7.24 6.97 13.79
N GLY A 107 -6.17 6.61 13.08
CA GLY A 107 -5.70 5.23 12.91
C GLY A 107 -6.28 4.51 11.72
N VAL A 108 -7.19 5.11 10.96
CA VAL A 108 -7.73 4.52 9.73
C VAL A 108 -6.62 4.47 8.68
N LYS A 109 -6.43 3.31 8.08
CA LYS A 109 -5.48 3.09 6.98
C LYS A 109 -6.21 2.67 5.74
N GLN A 110 -5.74 3.19 4.61
CA GLN A 110 -6.30 2.88 3.29
C GLN A 110 -5.18 2.66 2.28
N LEU A 111 -5.42 1.75 1.34
CA LEU A 111 -4.55 1.54 0.20
C LEU A 111 -5.30 1.96 -1.06
N TYR A 112 -4.68 2.85 -1.84
CA TYR A 112 -5.19 3.29 -3.14
C TYR A 112 -4.36 2.64 -4.23
N LEU A 113 -5.06 2.11 -5.23
CA LEU A 113 -4.45 1.53 -6.43
C LEU A 113 -4.83 2.43 -7.61
N ASP A 114 -3.86 3.23 -8.08
CA ASP A 114 -4.06 4.28 -9.06
C ASP A 114 -3.61 3.81 -10.45
N TYR A 115 -4.56 3.45 -11.31
CA TYR A 115 -4.36 3.28 -12.75
C TYR A 115 -4.74 4.58 -13.48
N ASP A 116 -4.37 4.69 -14.74
CA ASP A 116 -4.69 5.87 -15.56
C ASP A 116 -6.19 6.10 -15.71
N ASP A 117 -6.98 5.03 -15.72
CA ASP A 117 -8.42 5.05 -15.99
C ASP A 117 -9.29 4.58 -14.82
N MET A 118 -8.69 4.07 -13.75
CA MET A 118 -9.38 3.54 -12.57
C MET A 118 -8.60 3.82 -11.32
N VAL A 119 -9.31 4.13 -10.25
CA VAL A 119 -8.72 4.20 -8.91
C VAL A 119 -9.55 3.32 -7.98
N TYR A 120 -8.88 2.39 -7.32
CA TYR A 120 -9.47 1.54 -6.28
C TYR A 120 -8.99 2.00 -4.91
N VAL A 121 -9.84 1.91 -3.92
CA VAL A 121 -9.47 2.12 -2.52
C VAL A 121 -9.92 0.94 -1.67
N TYR A 122 -9.02 0.47 -0.83
CA TYR A 122 -9.25 -0.62 0.13
C TYR A 122 -9.06 -0.07 1.54
N ASN A 123 -10.06 -0.29 2.39
CA ASN A 123 -9.92 -0.02 3.81
C ASN A 123 -9.10 -1.12 4.47
N LEU A 124 -8.04 -0.77 5.20
CA LEU A 124 -7.10 -1.74 5.75
C LEU A 124 -7.39 -1.98 7.24
N VAL A 125 -7.50 -3.25 7.61
CA VAL A 125 -7.55 -3.69 9.00
C VAL A 125 -6.48 -4.76 9.25
N TYR A 126 -6.04 -4.86 10.49
CA TYR A 126 -5.03 -5.85 10.88
C TYR A 126 -5.62 -7.26 11.04
#